data_e6efc1cefa5d4aab1529b9874e5531d4
#
_entry.id   e6efc1cefa5d4aab1529b9874e5531d4
#
_cell.length_a   1.000
_cell.length_b   1.000
_cell.length_c   1.000
_cell.angle_alpha   90.00
_cell.angle_beta   90.00
_cell.angle_gamma   90.00
#
_symmetry.space_group_name_H-M   'P 1'
#
loop_
_entity.id
_entity.type
_entity.pdbx_description
1 polymer ?
#
loop_
_entity_poly.entity_id
_entity_poly.type
_entity_poly.pdbx_seq_one_letter_code
_entity_poly.pdbx_strand_id
1 'polypeptide(L)'
;MPIIAEDLGVITKDVELLRDNYKLPGMKILQFAFDGNEDNPYLPKNITGENWVVYTGTHDNSTSNSWWNYLDNNEKNNLKDNYEFSSDPAWDLIEIGMKTKAHLFIAPIQDILSLDDSSRLNTPGTTKNNWKWKLSEPLESIEMNLQKYSELGNIYGRIRH
;
A
#
# COMPACT_ATOMS: atom_id res chain seq x y z
N MET A 1 -1.77 1.17 24.63
CA MET A 1 -1.16 2.19 23.75
C MET A 1 -1.30 1.66 22.33
N PRO A 2 -1.81 2.42 21.36
CA PRO A 2 -1.92 1.95 19.99
C PRO A 2 -0.51 1.88 19.37
N ILE A 3 -0.01 0.67 19.13
CA ILE A 3 1.30 0.41 18.53
C ILE A 3 1.07 -0.48 17.32
N ILE A 4 1.68 -0.15 16.20
CA ILE A 4 1.78 -0.98 15.00
C ILE A 4 3.22 -1.50 14.96
N ALA A 5 3.38 -2.81 14.76
CA ALA A 5 4.69 -3.42 14.60
C ALA A 5 5.12 -3.33 13.14
N GLU A 6 6.25 -2.69 12.88
CA GLU A 6 6.90 -2.82 11.57
C GLU A 6 7.61 -4.18 11.51
N ASP A 7 7.02 -5.11 10.79
CA ASP A 7 7.49 -6.47 10.58
C ASP A 7 7.79 -6.71 9.09
N LEU A 8 8.58 -5.82 8.51
CA LEU A 8 9.02 -5.85 7.12
C LEU A 8 10.43 -6.45 7.01
N GLY A 9 10.72 -7.10 5.88
CA GLY A 9 12.02 -7.74 5.61
C GLY A 9 12.08 -9.21 6.04
N VAL A 10 13.25 -9.68 6.48
CA VAL A 10 13.44 -11.07 6.89
C VAL A 10 12.97 -11.25 8.32
N ILE A 11 11.72 -11.62 8.50
CA ILE A 11 11.09 -11.81 9.80
C ILE A 11 11.19 -13.28 10.22
N THR A 12 11.73 -13.52 11.42
CA THR A 12 11.81 -14.86 12.00
C THR A 12 10.51 -15.22 12.71
N LYS A 13 10.27 -16.53 12.87
CA LYS A 13 9.09 -17.02 13.59
C LYS A 13 8.99 -16.51 15.02
N ASP A 14 10.12 -16.26 15.68
CA ASP A 14 10.14 -15.71 17.04
C ASP A 14 9.62 -14.26 17.08
N VAL A 15 9.93 -13.46 16.06
CA VAL A 15 9.42 -12.09 15.92
C VAL A 15 7.92 -12.10 15.64
N GLU A 16 7.44 -13.01 14.79
CA GLU A 16 6.00 -13.19 14.55
C GLU A 16 5.27 -13.56 15.84
N LEU A 17 5.80 -14.55 16.59
CA LEU A 17 5.24 -14.97 17.87
C LEU A 17 5.22 -13.82 18.88
N LEU A 18 6.27 -13.00 18.93
CA LEU A 18 6.31 -11.84 19.81
C LEU A 18 5.22 -10.83 19.45
N ARG A 19 5.11 -10.46 18.16
CA ARG A 19 4.06 -9.58 17.65
C ARG A 19 2.68 -10.10 18.04
N ASP A 20 2.42 -11.39 17.78
CA ASP A 20 1.12 -12.01 17.96
C ASP A 20 0.76 -12.16 19.46
N ASN A 21 1.72 -12.51 20.33
CA ASN A 21 1.52 -12.59 21.78
C ASN A 21 1.10 -11.23 22.38
N TYR A 22 1.66 -10.13 21.86
CA TYR A 22 1.27 -8.79 22.28
C TYR A 22 0.09 -8.22 21.47
N LYS A 23 -0.49 -9.00 20.55
CA LYS A 23 -1.59 -8.59 19.67
C LYS A 23 -1.32 -7.29 18.93
N LEU A 24 -0.06 -7.06 18.55
CA LEU A 24 0.32 -5.89 17.78
C LEU A 24 -0.09 -6.10 16.32
N PRO A 25 -0.76 -5.12 15.68
CA PRO A 25 -0.98 -5.18 14.25
C PRO A 25 0.36 -5.17 13.52
N GLY A 26 0.54 -6.09 12.58
CA GLY A 26 1.67 -6.09 11.65
C GLY A 26 1.35 -5.29 10.39
N MET A 27 2.33 -5.18 9.48
CA MET A 27 2.22 -4.42 8.24
C MET A 27 2.15 -5.34 7.02
N LYS A 28 1.36 -4.95 6.02
CA LYS A 28 1.29 -5.60 4.71
C LYS A 28 1.42 -4.55 3.62
N ILE A 29 2.42 -4.71 2.75
CA ILE A 29 2.72 -3.78 1.66
C ILE A 29 2.32 -4.44 0.34
N LEU A 30 1.33 -3.89 -0.35
CA LEU A 30 0.79 -4.48 -1.57
C LEU A 30 1.80 -4.52 -2.72
N GLN A 31 2.71 -3.56 -2.82
CA GLN A 31 3.76 -3.59 -3.83
C GLN A 31 4.69 -4.81 -3.71
N PHE A 32 4.71 -5.50 -2.57
CA PHE A 32 5.49 -6.74 -2.37
C PHE A 32 4.70 -8.02 -2.67
N ALA A 33 3.41 -7.89 -3.02
CA ALA A 33 2.50 -9.02 -3.13
C ALA A 33 2.68 -9.84 -4.41
N PHE A 34 3.08 -9.20 -5.51
CA PHE A 34 2.85 -9.72 -6.85
C PHE A 34 4.11 -10.27 -7.52
N ASP A 35 4.88 -11.06 -6.78
CA ASP A 35 6.14 -11.70 -7.22
C ASP A 35 5.94 -13.06 -7.93
N GLY A 36 4.69 -13.45 -8.17
CA GLY A 36 4.33 -14.74 -8.77
C GLY A 36 4.28 -15.92 -7.79
N ASN A 37 4.63 -15.72 -6.52
CA ASN A 37 4.51 -16.73 -5.48
C ASN A 37 3.11 -16.73 -4.88
N GLU A 38 2.35 -17.82 -5.09
CA GLU A 38 0.99 -17.98 -4.58
C GLU A 38 0.90 -17.98 -3.04
N ASP A 39 1.99 -18.32 -2.35
CA ASP A 39 2.10 -18.33 -0.89
C ASP A 39 2.66 -17.01 -0.33
N ASN A 40 2.87 -15.98 -1.18
CA ASN A 40 3.36 -14.69 -0.73
C ASN A 40 2.44 -14.09 0.36
N PRO A 41 2.96 -13.79 1.57
CA PRO A 41 2.14 -13.34 2.70
C PRO A 41 1.56 -11.92 2.52
N TYR A 42 1.97 -11.20 1.48
CA TYR A 42 1.44 -9.89 1.12
C TYR A 42 0.29 -9.98 0.11
N LEU A 43 0.07 -11.13 -0.54
CA LEU A 43 -1.07 -11.30 -1.44
C LEU A 43 -2.38 -11.06 -0.68
N PRO A 44 -3.33 -10.30 -1.25
CA PRO A 44 -4.60 -9.98 -0.59
C PRO A 44 -5.36 -11.21 -0.09
N LYS A 45 -5.34 -12.31 -0.86
CA LYS A 45 -5.96 -13.59 -0.48
C LYS A 45 -5.31 -14.26 0.74
N ASN A 46 -4.02 -13.99 1.00
CA ASN A 46 -3.24 -14.55 2.10
C ASN A 46 -3.26 -13.64 3.35
N ILE A 47 -3.77 -12.41 3.25
CA ILE A 47 -3.98 -11.52 4.39
C ILE A 47 -5.20 -11.98 5.15
N THR A 48 -4.99 -12.90 6.10
CA THR A 48 -6.07 -13.47 6.91
C THR A 48 -6.20 -12.74 8.24
N GLY A 49 -7.46 -12.56 8.70
CA GLY A 49 -7.76 -11.85 9.95
C GLY A 49 -7.72 -10.32 9.80
N GLU A 50 -7.97 -9.64 10.91
CA GLU A 50 -8.12 -8.18 10.94
C GLU A 50 -6.91 -7.46 11.53
N ASN A 51 -6.00 -8.17 12.23
CA ASN A 51 -4.91 -7.55 12.98
C ASN A 51 -3.72 -7.11 12.09
N TRP A 52 -4.04 -6.41 11.00
CA TRP A 52 -3.09 -5.91 10.02
C TRP A 52 -3.35 -4.44 9.69
N VAL A 53 -2.27 -3.75 9.32
CA VAL A 53 -2.32 -2.49 8.59
C VAL A 53 -1.81 -2.75 7.18
N VAL A 54 -2.67 -2.53 6.18
CA VAL A 54 -2.32 -2.70 4.77
C VAL A 54 -1.99 -1.35 4.16
N TYR A 55 -0.94 -1.32 3.35
CA TYR A 55 -0.49 -0.14 2.61
C TYR A 55 -0.40 -0.47 1.12
N THR A 56 -0.60 0.52 0.25
CA THR A 56 -0.17 0.40 -1.15
C THR A 56 1.35 0.31 -1.23
N GLY A 57 2.03 1.24 -0.62
CA GLY A 57 3.46 1.36 -0.39
C GLY A 57 3.71 2.26 0.82
N THR A 58 4.93 2.28 1.34
CA THR A 58 5.37 3.15 2.44
C THR A 58 6.17 4.34 1.91
N HIS A 59 6.66 5.19 2.81
CA HIS A 59 7.59 6.27 2.46
C HIS A 59 8.90 5.80 1.82
N ASP A 60 9.28 4.54 2.01
CA ASP A 60 10.50 3.92 1.46
C ASP A 60 10.28 3.29 0.08
N ASN A 61 9.04 3.09 -0.31
CA ASN A 61 8.69 2.55 -1.61
C ASN A 61 8.68 3.63 -2.71
N SER A 62 8.73 3.20 -3.94
CA SER A 62 8.31 4.01 -5.08
C SER A 62 6.82 4.32 -4.97
N THR A 63 6.37 5.40 -5.61
CA THR A 63 4.92 5.60 -5.80
C THR A 63 4.34 4.41 -6.59
N SER A 64 3.06 4.13 -6.42
CA SER A 64 2.43 2.99 -7.09
C SER A 64 2.49 3.08 -8.61
N ASN A 65 2.40 4.28 -9.17
CA ASN A 65 2.57 4.50 -10.61
C ASN A 65 4.01 4.21 -11.08
N SER A 66 5.01 4.64 -10.32
CA SER A 66 6.40 4.34 -10.66
C SER A 66 6.73 2.86 -10.45
N TRP A 67 6.24 2.24 -9.37
CA TRP A 67 6.34 0.79 -9.17
C TRP A 67 5.80 0.03 -10.39
N TRP A 68 4.59 0.36 -10.88
CA TRP A 68 4.02 -0.22 -12.08
C TRP A 68 4.93 -0.05 -13.31
N ASN A 69 5.54 1.13 -13.47
CA ASN A 69 6.41 1.41 -14.61
C ASN A 69 7.70 0.59 -14.59
N TYR A 70 8.17 0.16 -13.42
CA TYR A 70 9.34 -0.70 -13.26
C TYR A 70 9.07 -2.18 -13.54
N LEU A 71 7.80 -2.62 -13.51
CA LEU A 71 7.43 -3.98 -13.85
C LEU A 71 7.66 -4.26 -15.33
N ASP A 72 8.05 -5.49 -15.65
CA ASP A 72 8.13 -5.96 -17.02
C ASP A 72 6.73 -6.24 -17.64
N ASN A 73 6.71 -6.58 -18.93
CA ASN A 73 5.45 -6.82 -19.62
C ASN A 73 4.74 -8.09 -19.14
N ASN A 74 5.47 -9.11 -18.69
CA ASN A 74 4.86 -10.36 -18.20
C ASN A 74 4.22 -10.12 -16.84
N GLU A 75 4.90 -9.39 -15.97
CA GLU A 75 4.38 -8.98 -14.67
C GLU A 75 3.11 -8.13 -14.84
N LYS A 76 3.14 -7.13 -15.71
CA LYS A 76 1.96 -6.29 -16.02
C LYS A 76 0.80 -7.07 -16.59
N ASN A 77 1.05 -8.02 -17.50
CA ASN A 77 0.01 -8.87 -18.05
C ASN A 77 -0.60 -9.78 -16.98
N ASN A 78 0.25 -10.38 -16.13
CA ASN A 78 -0.21 -11.18 -15.01
C ASN A 78 -1.14 -10.38 -14.06
N LEU A 79 -0.78 -9.13 -13.77
CA LEU A 79 -1.59 -8.26 -12.93
C LEU A 79 -2.93 -7.90 -13.57
N LYS A 80 -2.95 -7.63 -14.88
CA LYS A 80 -4.18 -7.36 -15.62
C LYS A 80 -5.10 -8.57 -15.67
N ASP A 81 -4.54 -9.76 -15.94
CA ASP A 81 -5.32 -10.97 -16.18
C ASP A 81 -5.85 -11.57 -14.86
N ASN A 82 -5.10 -11.48 -13.76
CA ASN A 82 -5.44 -12.15 -12.51
C ASN A 82 -5.91 -11.20 -11.38
N TYR A 83 -5.63 -9.90 -11.49
CA TYR A 83 -5.96 -8.93 -10.44
C TYR A 83 -6.69 -7.69 -10.97
N GLU A 84 -7.15 -7.72 -12.23
CA GLU A 84 -7.98 -6.68 -12.84
C GLU A 84 -7.34 -5.29 -12.90
N PHE A 85 -5.99 -5.23 -12.96
CA PHE A 85 -5.30 -3.93 -13.06
C PHE A 85 -5.69 -3.18 -14.34
N SER A 86 -6.04 -1.92 -14.15
CA SER A 86 -6.49 -0.99 -15.19
C SER A 86 -5.33 -0.12 -15.74
N SER A 87 -5.67 1.05 -16.21
CA SER A 87 -4.70 2.08 -16.61
C SER A 87 -4.25 2.98 -15.46
N ASP A 88 -4.81 2.83 -14.27
CA ASP A 88 -4.46 3.60 -13.06
C ASP A 88 -4.05 2.67 -11.91
N PRO A 89 -2.83 2.12 -11.95
CA PRO A 89 -2.38 1.11 -11.00
C PRO A 89 -2.34 1.60 -9.54
N ALA A 90 -2.25 2.89 -9.31
CA ALA A 90 -2.31 3.45 -7.97
C ALA A 90 -3.71 3.24 -7.36
N TRP A 91 -4.76 3.53 -8.13
CA TRP A 91 -6.14 3.30 -7.69
C TRP A 91 -6.52 1.84 -7.64
N ASP A 92 -5.95 1.00 -8.52
CA ASP A 92 -6.15 -0.45 -8.45
C ASP A 92 -5.60 -1.02 -7.14
N LEU A 93 -4.39 -0.61 -6.72
CA LEU A 93 -3.82 -1.01 -5.43
C LEU A 93 -4.62 -0.44 -4.25
N ILE A 94 -5.14 0.79 -4.34
CA ILE A 94 -6.00 1.37 -3.31
C ILE A 94 -7.26 0.52 -3.15
N GLU A 95 -7.91 0.18 -4.25
CA GLU A 95 -9.12 -0.64 -4.22
C GLU A 95 -8.86 -2.03 -3.66
N ILE A 96 -7.80 -2.70 -4.13
CA ILE A 96 -7.36 -4.00 -3.61
C ILE A 96 -7.12 -3.93 -2.10
N GLY A 97 -6.44 -2.89 -1.62
CA GLY A 97 -6.18 -2.70 -0.19
C GLY A 97 -7.46 -2.50 0.62
N MET A 98 -8.40 -1.73 0.10
CA MET A 98 -9.69 -1.51 0.75
C MET A 98 -10.57 -2.77 0.80
N LYS A 99 -10.43 -3.69 -0.15
CA LYS A 99 -11.13 -5.00 -0.16
C LYS A 99 -10.61 -5.98 0.90
N THR A 100 -9.41 -5.79 1.46
CA THR A 100 -8.86 -6.70 2.49
C THR A 100 -9.66 -6.65 3.78
N LYS A 101 -9.49 -7.65 4.66
CA LYS A 101 -10.12 -7.67 6.00
C LYS A 101 -9.30 -6.93 7.07
N ALA A 102 -8.16 -6.36 6.71
CA ALA A 102 -7.28 -5.68 7.64
C ALA A 102 -8.01 -4.56 8.40
N HIS A 103 -7.67 -4.36 9.66
CA HIS A 103 -8.29 -3.32 10.50
C HIS A 103 -8.09 -1.91 9.96
N LEU A 104 -6.94 -1.64 9.36
CA LEU A 104 -6.60 -0.35 8.81
C LEU A 104 -6.00 -0.50 7.40
N PHE A 105 -6.38 0.40 6.51
CA PHE A 105 -5.75 0.59 5.22
C PHE A 105 -5.22 2.02 5.11
N ILE A 106 -4.00 2.19 4.63
CA ILE A 106 -3.35 3.48 4.46
C ILE A 106 -2.79 3.58 3.03
N ALA A 107 -3.15 4.64 2.33
CA ALA A 107 -2.54 5.00 1.05
C ALA A 107 -1.79 6.33 1.19
N PRO A 108 -0.54 6.43 0.69
CA PRO A 108 0.15 7.70 0.58
C PRO A 108 -0.64 8.67 -0.30
N ILE A 109 -0.58 9.95 0.02
CA ILE A 109 -1.26 10.99 -0.80
C ILE A 109 -0.75 10.98 -2.25
N GLN A 110 0.50 10.59 -2.47
CA GLN A 110 1.08 10.44 -3.80
C GLN A 110 0.33 9.40 -4.65
N ASP A 111 -0.12 8.32 -4.05
CA ASP A 111 -0.90 7.28 -4.74
C ASP A 111 -2.34 7.74 -4.99
N ILE A 112 -2.95 8.43 -4.02
CA ILE A 112 -4.30 9.03 -4.18
C ILE A 112 -4.31 10.04 -5.34
N LEU A 113 -3.19 10.73 -5.56
CA LEU A 113 -3.02 11.69 -6.65
C LEU A 113 -2.40 11.09 -7.92
N SER A 114 -2.16 9.78 -7.94
CA SER A 114 -1.53 9.05 -9.06
C SER A 114 -0.20 9.67 -9.52
N LEU A 115 0.62 10.15 -8.57
CA LEU A 115 1.91 10.79 -8.85
C LEU A 115 3.01 9.75 -9.12
N ASP A 116 4.07 10.20 -9.76
CA ASP A 116 5.30 9.42 -10.01
C ASP A 116 6.38 9.64 -8.93
N ASP A 117 7.57 9.03 -9.11
CA ASP A 117 8.69 9.08 -8.17
C ASP A 117 9.35 10.47 -8.03
N SER A 118 8.98 11.47 -8.82
CA SER A 118 9.35 12.85 -8.52
C SER A 118 8.76 13.31 -7.17
N SER A 119 7.71 12.62 -6.70
CA SER A 119 7.00 12.85 -5.46
C SER A 119 7.43 11.89 -4.32
N ARG A 120 8.39 11.00 -4.55
CA ARG A 120 8.86 10.03 -3.56
C ARG A 120 9.43 10.73 -2.34
N LEU A 121 9.12 10.20 -1.13
CA LEU A 121 9.58 10.79 0.13
C LEU A 121 10.99 10.35 0.48
N ASN A 122 11.29 9.07 0.38
CA ASN A 122 12.57 8.52 0.79
C ASN A 122 13.06 7.44 -0.16
N THR A 123 14.38 7.43 -0.42
CA THR A 123 15.05 6.36 -1.14
C THR A 123 16.05 5.71 -0.20
N PRO A 124 15.76 4.49 0.31
CA PRO A 124 16.64 3.79 1.22
C PRO A 124 18.08 3.68 0.71
N GLY A 125 19.04 3.79 1.62
CA GLY A 125 20.47 3.75 1.27
C GLY A 125 21.04 5.04 0.68
N THR A 126 20.24 6.11 0.58
CA THR A 126 20.70 7.43 0.10
C THR A 126 20.64 8.48 1.21
N THR A 127 21.44 9.55 1.05
CA THR A 127 21.48 10.65 2.00
C THR A 127 21.02 11.99 1.42
N LYS A 128 20.64 12.00 0.12
CA LYS A 128 20.26 13.24 -0.60
C LYS A 128 18.81 13.17 -1.04
N ASN A 129 18.16 14.31 -1.03
CA ASN A 129 16.79 14.55 -1.53
C ASN A 129 15.66 13.80 -0.81
N ASN A 130 15.94 13.13 0.31
CA ASN A 130 14.93 12.48 1.12
C ASN A 130 14.17 13.49 1.98
N TRP A 131 12.88 13.21 2.25
CA TRP A 131 11.99 13.98 3.13
C TRP A 131 11.80 15.44 2.72
N LYS A 132 11.93 15.74 1.42
CA LYS A 132 11.81 17.11 0.89
C LYS A 132 10.52 17.37 0.14
N TRP A 133 9.88 16.32 -0.37
CA TRP A 133 8.64 16.47 -1.12
C TRP A 133 7.56 17.13 -0.26
N LYS A 134 6.83 18.02 -0.86
CA LYS A 134 5.67 18.70 -0.28
C LYS A 134 4.59 18.76 -1.33
N LEU A 135 3.34 18.60 -0.89
CA LEU A 135 2.20 18.87 -1.75
C LEU A 135 2.24 20.34 -2.20
N SER A 136 2.33 20.56 -3.50
CA SER A 136 2.38 21.89 -4.11
C SER A 136 0.99 22.40 -4.47
N GLU A 137 0.06 21.47 -4.68
CA GLU A 137 -1.30 21.79 -5.06
C GLU A 137 -2.12 22.28 -3.86
N PRO A 138 -3.00 23.29 -4.04
CA PRO A 138 -3.94 23.68 -3.01
C PRO A 138 -4.93 22.55 -2.71
N LEU A 139 -5.43 22.49 -1.47
CA LEU A 139 -6.33 21.39 -1.03
C LEU A 139 -7.58 21.31 -1.90
N GLU A 140 -8.07 22.43 -2.38
CA GLU A 140 -9.25 22.50 -3.25
C GLU A 140 -9.05 21.76 -4.58
N SER A 141 -7.82 21.72 -5.10
CA SER A 141 -7.52 21.01 -6.37
C SER A 141 -7.49 19.49 -6.24
N ILE A 142 -7.30 18.98 -5.02
CA ILE A 142 -7.26 17.54 -4.74
C ILE A 142 -8.57 16.99 -4.15
N GLU A 143 -9.58 17.86 -3.96
CA GLU A 143 -10.85 17.51 -3.31
C GLU A 143 -11.54 16.33 -4.01
N MET A 144 -11.55 16.31 -5.35
CA MET A 144 -12.13 15.21 -6.13
C MET A 144 -11.45 13.86 -5.84
N ASN A 145 -10.13 13.85 -5.70
CA ASN A 145 -9.38 12.62 -5.38
C ASN A 145 -9.71 12.16 -3.96
N LEU A 146 -9.79 13.06 -3.00
CA LEU A 146 -10.17 12.74 -1.63
C LEU A 146 -11.62 12.26 -1.53
N GLN A 147 -12.52 12.86 -2.31
CA GLN A 147 -13.90 12.40 -2.41
C GLN A 147 -13.98 10.97 -2.98
N LYS A 148 -13.29 10.69 -4.10
CA LYS A 148 -13.19 9.34 -4.67
C LYS A 148 -12.66 8.33 -3.66
N TYR A 149 -11.62 8.70 -2.90
CA TYR A 149 -11.06 7.85 -1.85
C TYR A 149 -12.09 7.57 -0.73
N SER A 150 -12.82 8.60 -0.30
CA SER A 150 -13.88 8.47 0.70
C SER A 150 -15.06 7.60 0.21
N GLU A 151 -15.49 7.79 -1.03
CA GLU A 151 -16.55 6.99 -1.65
C GLU A 151 -16.16 5.52 -1.72
N LEU A 152 -14.93 5.22 -2.14
CA LEU A 152 -14.40 3.87 -2.16
C LEU A 152 -14.34 3.27 -0.74
N GLY A 153 -13.91 4.07 0.24
CA GLY A 153 -13.93 3.70 1.65
C GLY A 153 -15.33 3.35 2.17
N ASN A 154 -16.35 4.08 1.75
CA ASN A 154 -17.75 3.77 2.08
C ASN A 154 -18.20 2.44 1.45
N ILE A 155 -17.90 2.22 0.16
CA ILE A 155 -18.25 1.00 -0.57
C ILE A 155 -17.71 -0.24 0.15
N TYR A 156 -16.47 -0.17 0.65
CA TYR A 156 -15.81 -1.29 1.32
C TYR A 156 -15.91 -1.26 2.85
N GLY A 157 -16.78 -0.41 3.41
CA GLY A 157 -17.05 -0.36 4.87
C GLY A 157 -15.85 0.07 5.71
N ARG A 158 -14.98 0.92 5.17
CA ARG A 158 -13.76 1.43 5.83
C ARG A 158 -14.01 2.65 6.70
N ILE A 159 -15.11 3.36 6.50
CA ILE A 159 -15.46 4.55 7.28
C ILE A 159 -16.27 4.11 8.49
N ARG A 160 -15.76 4.41 9.68
CA ARG A 160 -16.52 4.26 10.93
C ARG A 160 -17.22 5.60 11.20
N HIS A 161 -18.52 5.52 11.36
CA HIS A 161 -19.34 6.64 11.82
C HIS A 161 -19.27 6.80 13.32
#